data_bc8e52bb80103b5978604bfd897dee09
#
_entry.id   bc8e52bb80103b5978604bfd897dee09
#
_cell.length_a   1.000
_cell.length_b   1.000
_cell.length_c   1.000
_cell.angle_alpha   90.00
_cell.angle_beta   90.00
_cell.angle_gamma   90.00
#
_symmetry.space_group_name_H-M   'P 1'
#
loop_
_entity.id
_entity.type
_entity.pdbx_description
1 polymer ?
#
loop_
_entity_poly.entity_id
_entity_poly.type
_entity_poly.pdbx_seq_one_letter_code
_entity_poly.pdbx_strand_id
1 'polypeptide(L)'
;MRPCRGYTRGNVSHYTPAERIAAVSYQLRAATRADQGALQQLIARSARELGAGDYRPEQIEGALRGAFGVDTQLIDDGTYFVVESDGKLVGCGGWSRRRTLFGGDAHRERDAGELDPRVDAAKIRAFFVDPDHARRGIGRRLLERCESEARARGFHRFELMGTLPGVRLYQALGYTPDAMVHYPVASGVTIEFIPMHKAIKEAEA
;
A
#
# COMPACT_ATOMS: atom_id res chain seq x y z
N MET A 1 -19.44 12.28 80.91
CA MET A 1 -18.44 11.43 80.26
C MET A 1 -19.12 10.45 79.28
N ARG A 2 -18.96 10.62 78.01
CA ARG A 2 -19.41 9.66 76.98
C ARG A 2 -18.19 9.32 76.09
N PRO A 3 -17.93 8.06 75.81
CA PRO A 3 -16.75 7.69 75.06
C PRO A 3 -16.92 7.87 73.51
N CYS A 4 -15.83 8.30 72.85
CA CYS A 4 -15.72 8.47 71.43
C CYS A 4 -15.82 7.12 70.67
N ARG A 5 -16.66 7.07 69.64
CA ARG A 5 -16.73 5.95 68.67
C ARG A 5 -15.55 6.03 67.69
N GLY A 6 -14.85 4.88 67.54
CA GLY A 6 -13.78 4.71 66.60
C GLY A 6 -14.28 4.78 65.18
N TYR A 7 -13.50 5.45 64.35
CA TYR A 7 -13.65 5.51 62.89
C TYR A 7 -12.94 4.30 62.26
N THR A 8 -13.71 3.41 61.67
CA THR A 8 -13.17 2.29 60.88
C THR A 8 -12.66 2.84 59.57
N ARG A 9 -11.38 2.59 59.28
CA ARG A 9 -10.74 2.90 58.00
C ARG A 9 -11.40 2.07 56.87
N GLY A 10 -11.99 2.77 55.91
CA GLY A 10 -12.50 2.21 54.67
C GLY A 10 -11.39 1.60 53.85
N ASN A 11 -11.66 0.43 53.32
CA ASN A 11 -10.82 -0.35 52.43
C ASN A 11 -10.60 0.42 51.11
N VAL A 12 -9.38 0.91 50.88
CA VAL A 12 -9.01 1.56 49.61
C VAL A 12 -8.78 0.43 48.60
N SER A 13 -9.75 0.23 47.75
CA SER A 13 -9.62 -0.65 46.56
C SER A 13 -8.44 -0.18 45.73
N HIS A 14 -7.41 -0.99 45.65
CA HIS A 14 -6.28 -0.78 44.73
C HIS A 14 -6.79 -0.92 43.31
N TYR A 15 -7.05 0.23 42.65
CA TYR A 15 -7.23 0.33 41.22
C TYR A 15 -5.89 0.01 40.55
N THR A 16 -5.80 -1.13 39.90
CA THR A 16 -4.63 -1.53 39.10
C THR A 16 -4.76 -0.91 37.73
N PRO A 17 -3.95 0.09 37.35
CA PRO A 17 -3.96 0.62 35.98
C PRO A 17 -2.95 -0.18 35.15
N ALA A 18 -3.38 -1.21 34.47
CA ALA A 18 -2.54 -1.80 33.42
C ALA A 18 -3.31 -2.74 32.51
N GLU A 19 -4.23 -2.25 31.72
CA GLU A 19 -4.32 -2.73 30.36
C GLU A 19 -3.57 -1.72 29.48
N ARG A 20 -2.25 -1.93 29.35
CA ARG A 20 -1.51 -1.29 28.27
C ARG A 20 -2.12 -1.82 26.99
N ILE A 21 -2.88 -0.99 26.29
CA ILE A 21 -3.20 -1.20 24.88
C ILE A 21 -1.85 -1.41 24.21
N ALA A 22 -1.53 -2.63 23.83
CA ALA A 22 -0.30 -2.95 23.14
C ALA A 22 -0.25 -2.05 21.89
N ALA A 23 0.81 -1.25 21.78
CA ALA A 23 0.98 -0.39 20.61
C ALA A 23 1.02 -1.28 19.37
N VAL A 24 0.12 -1.06 18.42
CA VAL A 24 0.04 -1.81 17.17
C VAL A 24 1.42 -1.73 16.48
N SER A 25 2.09 -2.87 16.37
CA SER A 25 3.41 -2.96 15.74
C SER A 25 3.25 -3.28 14.27
N TYR A 26 3.92 -2.52 13.42
CA TYR A 26 3.96 -2.72 11.97
C TYR A 26 5.35 -3.16 11.55
N GLN A 27 5.47 -4.38 11.03
CA GLN A 27 6.72 -4.93 10.48
C GLN A 27 6.67 -4.88 8.95
N LEU A 28 7.70 -4.29 8.33
CA LEU A 28 7.85 -4.24 6.88
C LEU A 28 8.92 -5.23 6.44
N ARG A 29 8.58 -6.14 5.52
CA ARG A 29 9.48 -7.11 4.94
C ARG A 29 9.24 -7.32 3.44
N ALA A 30 10.17 -7.97 2.76
CA ALA A 30 9.93 -8.46 1.42
C ALA A 30 8.82 -9.52 1.42
N ALA A 31 7.99 -9.50 0.38
CA ALA A 31 7.00 -10.53 0.13
C ALA A 31 7.67 -11.82 -0.38
N THR A 32 7.04 -12.94 -0.10
CA THR A 32 7.43 -14.26 -0.59
C THR A 32 6.30 -14.93 -1.36
N ARG A 33 6.58 -15.99 -2.08
CA ARG A 33 5.53 -16.76 -2.78
C ARG A 33 4.48 -17.34 -1.83
N ALA A 34 4.85 -17.59 -0.56
CA ALA A 34 3.91 -18.05 0.47
C ALA A 34 2.84 -17.00 0.84
N ASP A 35 3.11 -15.72 0.61
CA ASP A 35 2.19 -14.63 0.89
C ASP A 35 1.06 -14.47 -0.15
N GLN A 36 1.15 -15.16 -1.29
CA GLN A 36 0.28 -14.93 -2.46
C GLN A 36 -1.22 -15.00 -2.12
N GLY A 37 -1.64 -15.99 -1.31
CA GLY A 37 -3.04 -16.13 -0.91
C GLY A 37 -3.52 -14.98 -0.02
N ALA A 38 -2.71 -14.57 0.96
CA ALA A 38 -3.01 -13.45 1.85
C ALA A 38 -3.00 -12.10 1.10
N LEU A 39 -2.06 -11.92 0.17
CA LEU A 39 -2.00 -10.75 -0.73
C LEU A 39 -3.27 -10.64 -1.58
N GLN A 40 -3.75 -11.73 -2.16
CA GLN A 40 -4.97 -11.72 -2.97
C GLN A 40 -6.19 -11.28 -2.15
N GLN A 41 -6.31 -11.74 -0.91
CA GLN A 41 -7.38 -11.33 0.00
C GLN A 41 -7.28 -9.86 0.38
N LEU A 42 -6.08 -9.40 0.76
CA LEU A 42 -5.80 -8.00 1.10
C LEU A 42 -6.15 -7.06 -0.07
N ILE A 43 -5.69 -7.37 -1.28
CA ILE A 43 -5.94 -6.58 -2.49
C ILE A 43 -7.45 -6.48 -2.75
N ALA A 44 -8.16 -7.61 -2.72
CA ALA A 44 -9.58 -7.63 -2.99
C ALA A 44 -10.39 -6.83 -1.95
N ARG A 45 -10.05 -6.98 -0.66
CA ARG A 45 -10.69 -6.23 0.43
C ARG A 45 -10.40 -4.74 0.31
N SER A 46 -9.15 -4.37 0.13
CA SER A 46 -8.71 -2.98 -0.03
C SER A 46 -9.43 -2.29 -1.21
N ALA A 47 -9.46 -2.95 -2.37
CA ALA A 47 -10.11 -2.40 -3.55
C ALA A 47 -11.60 -2.16 -3.34
N ARG A 48 -12.32 -3.13 -2.72
CA ARG A 48 -13.76 -3.03 -2.48
C ARG A 48 -14.12 -1.96 -1.45
N GLU A 49 -13.42 -1.93 -0.32
CA GLU A 49 -13.80 -1.07 0.78
C GLU A 49 -13.22 0.36 0.63
N LEU A 50 -11.95 0.50 0.26
CA LEU A 50 -11.36 1.83 0.08
C LEU A 50 -11.68 2.48 -1.27
N GLY A 51 -12.06 1.68 -2.27
CA GLY A 51 -12.47 2.17 -3.59
C GLY A 51 -13.95 2.54 -3.71
N ALA A 52 -14.80 2.11 -2.76
CA ALA A 52 -16.27 2.25 -2.87
C ALA A 52 -16.80 3.70 -2.96
N GLY A 53 -16.00 4.68 -2.48
CA GLY A 53 -16.35 6.10 -2.58
C GLY A 53 -16.05 6.74 -3.95
N ASP A 54 -15.19 6.11 -4.73
CA ASP A 54 -14.66 6.66 -5.98
C ASP A 54 -15.04 5.83 -7.21
N TYR A 55 -15.35 4.54 -7.02
CA TYR A 55 -15.66 3.60 -8.10
C TYR A 55 -16.96 2.85 -7.86
N ARG A 56 -17.64 2.50 -8.93
CA ARG A 56 -18.81 1.61 -8.89
C ARG A 56 -18.38 0.15 -8.69
N PRO A 57 -19.24 -0.70 -8.08
CA PRO A 57 -18.91 -2.10 -7.83
C PRO A 57 -18.46 -2.87 -9.08
N GLU A 58 -19.10 -2.66 -10.23
CA GLU A 58 -18.73 -3.33 -11.48
C GLU A 58 -17.35 -2.93 -12.00
N GLN A 59 -16.89 -1.70 -11.73
CA GLN A 59 -15.53 -1.24 -12.06
C GLN A 59 -14.50 -1.95 -11.18
N ILE A 60 -14.75 -2.04 -9.87
CA ILE A 60 -13.88 -2.73 -8.92
C ILE A 60 -13.79 -4.22 -9.26
N GLU A 61 -14.91 -4.91 -9.46
CA GLU A 61 -14.93 -6.33 -9.81
C GLU A 61 -14.30 -6.58 -11.18
N GLY A 62 -14.45 -5.66 -12.11
CA GLY A 62 -13.76 -5.69 -13.40
C GLY A 62 -12.23 -5.58 -13.23
N ALA A 63 -11.78 -4.61 -12.42
CA ALA A 63 -10.36 -4.39 -12.16
C ALA A 63 -9.71 -5.57 -11.42
N LEU A 64 -10.41 -6.23 -10.50
CA LEU A 64 -9.93 -7.42 -9.78
C LEU A 64 -9.68 -8.64 -10.69
N ARG A 65 -10.17 -8.62 -11.93
CA ARG A 65 -9.89 -9.67 -12.93
C ARG A 65 -8.60 -9.43 -13.73
N GLY A 66 -7.93 -8.29 -13.57
CA GLY A 66 -6.72 -7.99 -14.35
C GLY A 66 -5.86 -6.85 -13.80
N ALA A 67 -6.42 -5.65 -13.71
CA ALA A 67 -5.69 -4.46 -13.28
C ALA A 67 -5.26 -4.52 -11.81
N PHE A 68 -6.10 -5.09 -10.93
CA PHE A 68 -5.80 -5.31 -9.52
C PHE A 68 -5.52 -6.79 -9.26
N GLY A 69 -4.39 -7.09 -8.66
CA GLY A 69 -4.04 -8.47 -8.35
C GLY A 69 -2.62 -8.59 -7.82
N VAL A 70 -2.28 -9.80 -7.40
CA VAL A 70 -0.91 -10.13 -7.02
C VAL A 70 -0.04 -10.05 -8.26
N ASP A 71 1.13 -9.47 -8.12
CA ASP A 71 2.18 -9.44 -9.14
C ASP A 71 3.35 -10.31 -8.69
N THR A 72 3.33 -11.56 -9.13
CA THR A 72 4.36 -12.53 -8.75
C THR A 72 5.72 -12.19 -9.32
N GLN A 73 5.79 -11.42 -10.42
CA GLN A 73 7.05 -10.93 -10.95
C GLN A 73 7.77 -10.00 -9.96
N LEU A 74 7.03 -9.16 -9.22
CA LEU A 74 7.63 -8.32 -8.18
C LEU A 74 8.15 -9.15 -7.01
N ILE A 75 7.50 -10.26 -6.68
CA ILE A 75 7.96 -11.19 -5.64
C ILE A 75 9.28 -11.83 -6.09
N ASP A 76 9.34 -12.35 -7.31
CA ASP A 76 10.53 -13.03 -7.86
C ASP A 76 11.70 -12.06 -8.04
N ASP A 77 11.42 -10.81 -8.41
CA ASP A 77 12.43 -9.76 -8.52
C ASP A 77 12.90 -9.24 -7.14
N GLY A 78 12.26 -9.67 -6.03
CA GLY A 78 12.57 -9.23 -4.66
C GLY A 78 12.19 -7.77 -4.38
N THR A 79 11.25 -7.23 -5.16
CA THR A 79 10.87 -5.80 -5.12
C THR A 79 9.44 -5.57 -4.67
N TYR A 80 8.77 -6.58 -4.13
CA TYR A 80 7.45 -6.49 -3.52
C TYR A 80 7.57 -6.57 -2.00
N PHE A 81 6.93 -5.64 -1.30
CA PHE A 81 6.98 -5.52 0.16
C PHE A 81 5.60 -5.67 0.76
N VAL A 82 5.58 -6.20 1.97
CA VAL A 82 4.39 -6.32 2.81
C VAL A 82 4.62 -5.66 4.16
N VAL A 83 3.53 -5.18 4.74
CA VAL A 83 3.48 -4.76 6.14
C VAL A 83 2.60 -5.73 6.89
N GLU A 84 3.13 -6.25 7.99
CA GLU A 84 2.43 -7.15 8.91
C GLU A 84 2.08 -6.44 10.21
N SER A 85 0.93 -6.81 10.76
CA SER A 85 0.53 -6.50 12.14
C SER A 85 -0.22 -7.69 12.70
N ASP A 86 0.16 -8.14 13.91
CA ASP A 86 -0.46 -9.27 14.60
C ASP A 86 -0.59 -10.53 13.73
N GLY A 87 0.46 -10.83 12.93
CA GLY A 87 0.53 -11.99 12.05
C GLY A 87 -0.34 -11.92 10.79
N LYS A 88 -0.92 -10.75 10.47
CA LYS A 88 -1.72 -10.52 9.27
C LYS A 88 -1.07 -9.51 8.34
N LEU A 89 -1.21 -9.69 7.03
CA LEU A 89 -0.82 -8.67 6.06
C LEU A 89 -1.82 -7.51 6.08
N VAL A 90 -1.33 -6.31 6.35
CA VAL A 90 -2.13 -5.09 6.45
C VAL A 90 -1.75 -4.04 5.40
N GLY A 91 -0.78 -4.33 4.58
CA GLY A 91 -0.40 -3.49 3.45
C GLY A 91 0.58 -4.20 2.53
N CYS A 92 0.55 -3.83 1.26
CA CYS A 92 1.52 -4.26 0.26
C CYS A 92 1.80 -3.14 -0.74
N GLY A 93 2.95 -3.23 -1.40
CA GLY A 93 3.37 -2.33 -2.45
C GLY A 93 4.74 -2.71 -2.97
N GLY A 94 5.00 -2.43 -4.23
CA GLY A 94 6.27 -2.78 -4.85
C GLY A 94 6.72 -1.77 -5.90
N TRP A 95 7.91 -2.02 -6.41
CA TRP A 95 8.46 -1.29 -7.53
C TRP A 95 9.06 -2.25 -8.56
N SER A 96 9.19 -1.80 -9.80
CA SER A 96 9.73 -2.61 -10.88
C SER A 96 10.74 -1.84 -11.71
N ARG A 97 11.83 -2.54 -12.08
CA ARG A 97 12.77 -2.13 -13.11
C ARG A 97 12.34 -2.59 -14.51
N ARG A 98 11.10 -3.04 -14.67
CA ARG A 98 10.56 -3.53 -15.93
C ARG A 98 9.52 -2.58 -16.49
N ARG A 99 9.25 -2.68 -17.79
CA ARG A 99 8.39 -1.73 -18.51
C ARG A 99 6.92 -1.79 -18.13
N THR A 100 6.42 -2.94 -17.64
CA THR A 100 5.03 -3.06 -17.20
C THR A 100 4.71 -2.01 -16.11
N LEU A 101 3.79 -1.10 -16.41
CA LEU A 101 3.45 0.01 -15.52
C LEU A 101 2.49 -0.39 -14.40
N PHE A 102 1.51 -1.27 -14.66
CA PHE A 102 0.51 -1.72 -13.69
C PHE A 102 -0.06 -3.09 -14.06
N GLY A 103 -0.94 -3.64 -13.20
CA GLY A 103 -1.62 -4.91 -13.39
C GLY A 103 -0.98 -6.06 -12.61
N GLY A 104 -1.81 -7.00 -12.14
CA GLY A 104 -1.39 -8.26 -11.55
C GLY A 104 -1.04 -9.32 -12.60
N ASP A 105 -0.87 -10.57 -12.15
CA ASP A 105 -0.51 -11.68 -13.05
C ASP A 105 -1.54 -11.97 -14.15
N ALA A 106 -2.81 -11.63 -13.89
CA ALA A 106 -3.90 -11.78 -14.88
C ALA A 106 -3.92 -10.67 -15.96
N HIS A 107 -3.08 -9.64 -15.83
CA HIS A 107 -2.98 -8.57 -16.82
C HIS A 107 -2.29 -9.08 -18.10
N ARG A 108 -2.95 -8.91 -19.25
CA ARG A 108 -2.50 -9.51 -20.52
C ARG A 108 -1.37 -8.72 -21.20
N GLU A 109 -1.31 -7.41 -21.00
CA GLU A 109 -0.35 -6.51 -21.64
C GLU A 109 0.87 -6.30 -20.74
N ARG A 110 1.68 -7.35 -20.56
CA ARG A 110 2.90 -7.28 -19.75
C ARG A 110 4.13 -7.21 -20.63
N ASP A 111 4.96 -6.21 -20.41
CA ASP A 111 6.29 -6.08 -20.99
C ASP A 111 7.35 -6.30 -19.90
N ALA A 112 8.01 -7.45 -19.93
CA ALA A 112 9.06 -7.82 -18.98
C ALA A 112 10.42 -7.18 -19.31
N GLY A 113 10.52 -6.38 -20.38
CA GLY A 113 11.76 -5.69 -20.77
C GLY A 113 12.29 -4.82 -19.64
N GLU A 114 13.60 -4.81 -19.45
CA GLU A 114 14.24 -4.01 -18.41
C GLU A 114 14.34 -2.53 -18.82
N LEU A 115 14.32 -1.67 -17.81
CA LEU A 115 14.45 -0.23 -17.91
C LEU A 115 15.89 0.18 -17.68
N ASP A 116 16.36 1.21 -18.39
CA ASP A 116 17.66 1.86 -18.12
C ASP A 116 17.46 2.94 -17.04
N PRO A 117 18.04 2.78 -15.84
CA PRO A 117 17.84 3.74 -14.75
C PRO A 117 18.33 5.16 -15.06
N ARG A 118 19.20 5.34 -16.06
CA ARG A 118 19.72 6.65 -16.46
C ARG A 118 18.68 7.49 -17.20
N VAL A 119 17.75 6.85 -17.90
CA VAL A 119 16.78 7.53 -18.78
C VAL A 119 15.32 7.20 -18.46
N ASP A 120 15.06 6.00 -17.95
CA ASP A 120 13.72 5.51 -17.65
C ASP A 120 13.29 5.80 -16.19
N ALA A 121 11.99 5.73 -15.94
CA ALA A 121 11.42 5.81 -14.60
C ALA A 121 11.11 4.42 -14.03
N ALA A 122 11.50 4.17 -12.77
CA ALA A 122 11.07 2.98 -12.04
C ALA A 122 9.55 2.99 -11.88
N LYS A 123 8.90 1.83 -11.99
CA LYS A 123 7.46 1.70 -11.89
C LYS A 123 7.06 1.37 -10.47
N ILE A 124 6.26 2.21 -9.83
CA ILE A 124 5.66 1.97 -8.50
C ILE A 124 4.33 1.25 -8.72
N ARG A 125 4.13 0.10 -8.07
CA ARG A 125 3.05 -0.82 -8.44
C ARG A 125 2.41 -1.51 -7.24
N ALA A 126 1.15 -1.97 -7.43
CA ALA A 126 0.43 -2.90 -6.57
C ALA A 126 0.31 -2.46 -5.09
N PHE A 127 0.00 -1.18 -4.87
CA PHE A 127 -0.17 -0.58 -3.54
C PHE A 127 -1.60 -0.77 -3.04
N PHE A 128 -1.73 -1.53 -1.94
CA PHE A 128 -2.99 -1.77 -1.26
C PHE A 128 -2.78 -1.76 0.25
N VAL A 129 -3.77 -1.26 0.99
CA VAL A 129 -3.75 -1.18 2.46
C VAL A 129 -5.06 -1.75 3.00
N ASP A 130 -4.98 -2.51 4.09
CA ASP A 130 -6.15 -3.01 4.79
C ASP A 130 -7.00 -1.82 5.32
N PRO A 131 -8.33 -1.81 5.08
CA PRO A 131 -9.20 -0.72 5.49
C PRO A 131 -9.13 -0.38 6.99
N ASP A 132 -9.03 -1.39 7.86
CA ASP A 132 -8.93 -1.20 9.32
C ASP A 132 -7.59 -0.58 9.75
N HIS A 133 -6.60 -0.63 8.87
CA HIS A 133 -5.26 -0.08 9.05
C HIS A 133 -4.97 1.14 8.16
N ALA A 134 -5.98 1.63 7.43
CA ALA A 134 -5.84 2.82 6.59
C ALA A 134 -5.48 4.08 7.40
N ARG A 135 -4.84 5.07 6.76
CA ARG A 135 -4.45 6.36 7.37
C ARG A 135 -3.46 6.27 8.53
N ARG A 136 -2.79 5.14 8.72
CA ARG A 136 -1.76 4.91 9.74
C ARG A 136 -0.32 4.96 9.20
N GLY A 137 -0.13 5.56 8.03
CA GLY A 137 1.20 5.75 7.42
C GLY A 137 1.76 4.53 6.68
N ILE A 138 1.01 3.42 6.56
CA ILE A 138 1.49 2.18 5.90
C ILE A 138 1.87 2.45 4.43
N GLY A 139 1.00 3.11 3.67
CA GLY A 139 1.28 3.42 2.26
C GLY A 139 2.52 4.31 2.09
N ARG A 140 2.74 5.29 2.99
CA ARG A 140 3.96 6.11 3.01
C ARG A 140 5.21 5.25 3.21
N ARG A 141 5.22 4.39 4.23
CA ARG A 141 6.38 3.53 4.54
C ARG A 141 6.73 2.58 3.38
N LEU A 142 5.71 2.01 2.73
CA LEU A 142 5.88 1.17 1.56
C LEU A 142 6.50 1.96 0.40
N LEU A 143 6.00 3.17 0.12
CA LEU A 143 6.49 3.99 -0.98
C LEU A 143 7.93 4.46 -0.72
N GLU A 144 8.24 4.92 0.48
CA GLU A 144 9.60 5.32 0.89
C GLU A 144 10.59 4.15 0.75
N ARG A 145 10.17 2.91 1.11
CA ARG A 145 10.98 1.72 0.89
C ARG A 145 11.22 1.45 -0.60
N CYS A 146 10.17 1.49 -1.43
CA CYS A 146 10.27 1.27 -2.86
C CYS A 146 11.19 2.30 -3.53
N GLU A 147 10.99 3.60 -3.23
CA GLU A 147 11.84 4.67 -3.76
C GLU A 147 13.31 4.52 -3.31
N SER A 148 13.54 4.18 -2.05
CA SER A 148 14.89 3.97 -1.53
C SER A 148 15.62 2.84 -2.27
N GLU A 149 14.96 1.70 -2.50
CA GLU A 149 15.56 0.58 -3.21
C GLU A 149 15.77 0.84 -4.71
N ALA A 150 14.81 1.50 -5.36
CA ALA A 150 14.96 1.88 -6.75
C ALA A 150 16.11 2.89 -6.94
N ARG A 151 16.25 3.85 -6.01
CA ARG A 151 17.38 4.79 -6.00
C ARG A 151 18.73 4.08 -5.82
N ALA A 152 18.81 3.10 -4.94
CA ALA A 152 20.01 2.29 -4.75
C ALA A 152 20.42 1.53 -6.02
N ARG A 153 19.50 1.39 -6.99
CA ARG A 153 19.73 0.82 -8.33
C ARG A 153 19.87 1.88 -9.43
N GLY A 154 20.04 3.15 -9.07
CA GLY A 154 20.32 4.25 -9.99
C GLY A 154 19.09 4.94 -10.59
N PHE A 155 17.86 4.58 -10.18
CA PHE A 155 16.66 5.27 -10.64
C PHE A 155 16.46 6.59 -9.89
N HIS A 156 16.24 7.68 -10.63
CA HIS A 156 15.94 9.01 -10.10
C HIS A 156 14.55 9.51 -10.53
N ARG A 157 13.84 8.73 -11.31
CA ARG A 157 12.48 9.01 -11.79
C ARG A 157 11.57 7.85 -11.42
N PHE A 158 10.33 8.17 -11.13
CA PHE A 158 9.29 7.22 -10.72
C PHE A 158 7.99 7.51 -11.45
N GLU A 159 7.29 6.48 -11.84
CA GLU A 159 5.97 6.53 -12.45
C GLU A 159 5.04 5.52 -11.79
N LEU A 160 3.77 5.84 -11.75
CA LEU A 160 2.73 4.95 -11.27
C LEU A 160 1.39 5.21 -11.95
N MET A 161 0.52 4.22 -11.88
CA MET A 161 -0.88 4.36 -12.26
C MET A 161 -1.71 4.47 -10.97
N GLY A 162 -2.04 5.70 -10.58
CA GLY A 162 -2.77 6.00 -9.34
C GLY A 162 -4.26 5.66 -9.47
N THR A 163 -4.79 4.90 -8.50
CA THR A 163 -6.24 4.81 -8.31
C THR A 163 -6.76 6.11 -7.68
N LEU A 164 -8.03 6.48 -7.93
CA LEU A 164 -8.60 7.72 -7.40
C LEU A 164 -8.43 7.87 -5.88
N PRO A 165 -8.72 6.85 -5.03
CA PRO A 165 -8.48 6.96 -3.60
C PRO A 165 -7.00 7.10 -3.22
N GLY A 166 -6.06 6.63 -4.07
CA GLY A 166 -4.61 6.69 -3.83
C GLY A 166 -3.96 8.03 -4.15
N VAL A 167 -4.55 8.85 -5.01
CA VAL A 167 -3.93 10.10 -5.54
C VAL A 167 -3.41 11.01 -4.44
N ARG A 168 -4.19 11.21 -3.37
CA ARG A 168 -3.80 12.10 -2.25
C ARG A 168 -2.51 11.64 -1.55
N LEU A 169 -2.28 10.33 -1.44
CA LEU A 169 -1.06 9.78 -0.86
C LEU A 169 0.14 10.17 -1.73
N TYR A 170 0.05 9.94 -3.02
CA TYR A 170 1.15 10.17 -3.94
C TYR A 170 1.46 11.66 -4.08
N GLN A 171 0.45 12.53 -4.18
CA GLN A 171 0.64 13.99 -4.17
C GLN A 171 1.35 14.47 -2.89
N ALA A 172 0.94 13.96 -1.72
CA ALA A 172 1.58 14.28 -0.45
C ALA A 172 3.05 13.82 -0.35
N LEU A 173 3.47 12.93 -1.27
CA LEU A 173 4.84 12.40 -1.36
C LEU A 173 5.60 12.92 -2.59
N GLY A 174 5.06 13.99 -3.22
CA GLY A 174 5.75 14.73 -4.28
C GLY A 174 5.54 14.19 -5.68
N TYR A 175 4.54 13.35 -5.91
CA TYR A 175 4.13 12.94 -7.26
C TYR A 175 3.22 13.99 -7.89
N THR A 176 3.45 14.25 -9.15
CA THR A 176 2.62 15.15 -9.99
C THR A 176 1.64 14.29 -10.81
N PRO A 177 0.33 14.59 -10.78
CA PRO A 177 -0.65 13.89 -11.59
C PRO A 177 -0.63 14.40 -13.04
N ASP A 178 -0.87 13.48 -13.98
CA ASP A 178 -1.17 13.74 -15.38
C ASP A 178 -2.68 13.70 -15.65
N ALA A 179 -3.08 13.75 -16.92
CA ALA A 179 -4.48 13.63 -17.32
C ALA A 179 -5.03 12.24 -16.98
N MET A 180 -6.27 12.19 -16.47
CA MET A 180 -6.98 10.95 -16.17
C MET A 180 -7.10 10.07 -17.42
N VAL A 181 -6.94 8.77 -17.24
CA VAL A 181 -7.12 7.76 -18.28
C VAL A 181 -8.23 6.78 -17.91
N HIS A 182 -8.96 6.29 -18.92
CA HIS A 182 -10.01 5.30 -18.77
C HIS A 182 -9.48 3.95 -19.27
N TYR A 183 -9.39 2.96 -18.36
CA TYR A 183 -8.89 1.63 -18.69
C TYR A 183 -10.04 0.62 -18.78
N PRO A 184 -10.17 -0.15 -19.88
CA PRO A 184 -11.23 -1.14 -20.02
C PRO A 184 -10.97 -2.34 -19.09
N VAL A 185 -11.98 -2.68 -18.26
CA VAL A 185 -11.90 -3.78 -17.28
C VAL A 185 -12.91 -4.89 -17.55
N ALA A 186 -13.98 -4.58 -18.29
CA ALA A 186 -14.97 -5.53 -18.77
C ALA A 186 -15.67 -4.97 -20.02
N SER A 187 -16.54 -5.77 -20.66
CA SER A 187 -17.31 -5.30 -21.82
C SER A 187 -18.13 -4.05 -21.45
N GLY A 188 -17.83 -2.91 -22.06
CA GLY A 188 -18.50 -1.64 -21.80
C GLY A 188 -18.23 -0.99 -20.44
N VAL A 189 -17.31 -1.54 -19.64
CA VAL A 189 -16.92 -0.99 -18.33
C VAL A 189 -15.46 -0.55 -18.35
N THR A 190 -15.23 0.72 -18.00
CA THR A 190 -13.90 1.27 -17.79
C THR A 190 -13.71 1.68 -16.34
N ILE A 191 -12.46 1.69 -15.86
CA ILE A 191 -12.04 2.25 -14.59
C ILE A 191 -11.08 3.41 -14.82
N GLU A 192 -11.20 4.46 -14.03
CA GLU A 192 -10.38 5.65 -14.11
C GLU A 192 -9.10 5.48 -13.31
N PHE A 193 -7.98 5.87 -13.92
CA PHE A 193 -6.68 6.01 -13.26
C PHE A 193 -6.09 7.38 -13.56
N ILE A 194 -5.22 7.83 -12.68
CA ILE A 194 -4.40 9.02 -12.87
C ILE A 194 -2.94 8.57 -12.94
N PRO A 195 -2.31 8.61 -14.13
CA PRO A 195 -0.87 8.46 -14.23
C PRO A 195 -0.20 9.54 -13.39
N MET A 196 0.85 9.17 -12.66
CA MET A 196 1.58 10.13 -11.82
C MET A 196 3.07 9.88 -11.94
N HIS A 197 3.84 10.94 -11.85
CA HIS A 197 5.30 10.87 -11.97
C HIS A 197 5.99 11.71 -10.88
N LYS A 198 7.23 11.34 -10.57
CA LYS A 198 8.12 12.07 -9.66
C LYS A 198 9.55 11.97 -10.15
N ALA A 199 10.27 13.08 -10.15
CA ALA A 199 11.72 13.11 -10.36
C ALA A 199 12.41 13.61 -9.09
N ILE A 200 13.48 12.92 -8.69
CA ILE A 200 14.34 13.36 -7.60
C ILE A 200 15.58 13.98 -8.23
N LYS A 201 15.89 15.22 -7.89
CA LYS A 201 17.16 15.83 -8.30
C LYS A 201 18.30 15.00 -7.71
N GLU A 202 19.30 14.70 -8.52
CA GLU A 202 20.58 14.22 -7.99
C GLU A 202 21.09 15.26 -6.99
N ALA A 203 21.49 14.81 -5.80
CA ALA A 203 22.24 15.69 -4.91
C ALA A 203 23.52 16.08 -5.68
N GLU A 204 23.71 17.35 -5.92
CA GLU A 204 24.97 17.86 -6.45
C GLU A 204 26.09 17.35 -5.52
N ALA A 205 27.03 16.57 -6.10
CA ALA A 205 28.14 15.96 -5.40
C ALA A 205 29.19 17.02 -5.01
#